data_19af26ff24102d68e30ee43b04abd8ee
#
_entry.id   19af26ff24102d68e30ee43b04abd8ee
#
_cell.length_a   1.000
_cell.length_b   1.000
_cell.length_c   1.000
_cell.angle_alpha   90.00
_cell.angle_beta   90.00
_cell.angle_gamma   90.00
#
_symmetry.space_group_name_H-M   'P 1'
#
loop_
_entity.id
_entity.type
_entity.pdbx_description
1 polymer ?
#
loop_
_entity_poly.entity_id
_entity_poly.type
_entity_poly.pdbx_seq_one_letter_code
_entity_poly.pdbx_strand_id
1 'polypeptide(L)' 'MEITGRIIAVLPVQGGISKNGNEWKKQEYVLETHDQYPKKVCFQIFGADRIDQAAIQPGEELTVF' A
#
# COMPACT_ATOMS: atom_id res chain seq x y z
N MET A 1 -10.02 11.40 -8.51
CA MET A 1 -9.19 12.20 -7.61
C MET A 1 -7.83 11.53 -7.45
N GLU A 2 -6.76 12.26 -7.58
CA GLU A 2 -5.44 11.68 -7.42
C GLU A 2 -4.73 12.30 -6.22
N ILE A 3 -3.93 11.48 -5.54
CA ILE A 3 -3.15 11.91 -4.39
C ILE A 3 -1.70 11.54 -4.68
N THR A 4 -0.84 12.54 -4.66
CA THR A 4 0.60 12.34 -4.84
C THR A 4 1.30 12.52 -3.51
N GLY A 5 2.19 11.62 -3.19
CA GLY A 5 2.93 11.69 -1.95
C GLY A 5 4.10 10.71 -1.91
N ARG A 6 4.72 10.61 -0.75
CA ARG A 6 5.85 9.73 -0.53
C ARG A 6 5.47 8.60 0.40
N ILE A 7 5.93 7.40 0.09
CA ILE A 7 5.74 6.26 0.99
C ILE A 7 6.69 6.41 2.16
N ILE A 8 6.13 6.59 3.35
CA ILE A 8 6.93 6.76 4.58
C ILE A 8 7.03 5.47 5.39
N ALA A 9 6.15 4.51 5.13
CA ALA A 9 6.20 3.22 5.80
C ALA A 9 5.59 2.14 4.92
N VAL A 10 6.20 0.96 4.97
CA VAL A 10 5.67 -0.24 4.33
C VAL A 10 5.50 -1.27 5.44
N LEU A 11 4.25 -1.66 5.70
CA LEU A 11 3.94 -2.61 6.75
C LEU A 11 4.17 -4.04 6.24
N PRO A 12 4.41 -4.99 7.15
CA PRO A 12 4.61 -6.38 6.74
C PRO A 12 3.41 -6.95 6.01
N VAL A 13 3.67 -7.82 5.04
CA VAL A 13 2.61 -8.53 4.32
C VAL A 13 1.83 -9.39 5.31
N GLN A 14 0.51 -9.28 5.25
CA GLN A 14 -0.39 -10.12 6.02
C GLN A 14 -1.08 -11.09 5.10
N GLY A 15 -1.41 -12.25 5.61
CA GLY A 15 -2.07 -13.25 4.81
C GLY A 15 -2.79 -14.27 5.65
N GLY A 16 -3.62 -15.07 5.01
CA GLY A 16 -4.36 -16.11 5.68
C GLY A 16 -5.08 -16.97 4.65
N ILE A 17 -5.89 -17.88 5.16
CA ILE A 17 -6.70 -18.77 4.36
C ILE A 17 -8.16 -18.46 4.65
N SER A 18 -8.93 -18.18 3.60
CA SER A 18 -10.35 -17.91 3.74
C SER A 18 -11.11 -19.20 4.07
N LYS A 19 -12.40 -19.06 4.43
CA LYS A 19 -13.25 -20.22 4.74
C LYS A 19 -13.38 -21.19 3.57
N ASN A 20 -13.17 -20.71 2.36
CA ASN A 20 -13.26 -21.53 1.15
C ASN A 20 -11.92 -22.20 0.80
N GLY A 21 -10.90 -22.04 1.64
CA GLY A 21 -9.59 -22.63 1.39
C GLY A 21 -8.71 -21.82 0.46
N ASN A 22 -9.13 -20.62 0.08
CA ASN A 22 -8.33 -19.75 -0.77
C ASN A 22 -7.35 -18.92 0.04
N GLU A 23 -6.10 -18.88 -0.39
CA GLU A 23 -5.12 -17.99 0.23
C GLU A 23 -5.36 -16.56 -0.20
N TRP A 24 -5.20 -15.66 0.76
CA TRP A 24 -5.23 -14.23 0.46
C TRP A 24 -4.01 -13.57 1.08
N LYS A 25 -3.55 -12.49 0.43
CA LYS A 25 -2.45 -11.69 0.94
C LYS A 25 -2.79 -10.22 0.75
N LYS A 26 -2.37 -9.41 1.72
CA LYS A 26 -2.50 -7.97 1.63
C LYS A 26 -1.26 -7.32 2.22
N GLN A 27 -0.93 -6.15 1.73
CA GLN A 27 0.14 -5.34 2.29
C GLN A 27 -0.36 -3.91 2.43
N GLU A 28 -0.11 -3.32 3.58
CA GLU A 28 -0.51 -1.96 3.88
C GLU A 28 0.67 -1.02 3.71
N TYR A 29 0.36 0.19 3.24
CA TYR A 29 1.34 1.23 3.01
C TYR A 29 0.85 2.52 3.62
N VAL A 30 1.78 3.36 4.06
CA VAL A 30 1.46 4.70 4.54
C VAL A 30 2.11 5.70 3.61
N LEU A 31 1.28 6.56 3.03
CA LEU A 31 1.69 7.61 2.11
C LEU A 31 1.55 8.95 2.81
N GLU A 32 2.57 9.81 2.70
CA GLU A 32 2.50 11.18 3.18
C GLU A 32 2.38 12.12 1.99
N THR A 33 1.33 12.94 1.97
CA THR A 33 1.09 13.86 0.87
C THR A 33 2.07 15.02 0.86
N HIS A 34 2.27 15.61 -0.31
CA HIS A 34 3.16 16.78 -0.50
C HIS A 34 2.38 18.09 -0.40
N ASP A 35 1.64 18.25 0.68
CA ASP A 35 0.86 19.48 0.90
C ASP A 35 1.54 20.38 1.90
N GLN A 36 1.06 21.62 1.98
CA GLN A 36 1.49 22.56 3.03
C GLN A 36 1.26 21.96 4.41
N TYR A 37 0.18 21.19 4.56
CA TYR A 37 -0.11 20.41 5.76
C TYR A 37 -0.12 18.93 5.37
N PRO A 38 1.03 18.26 5.42
CA PRO A 38 1.11 16.88 4.97
C PRO A 38 0.17 15.98 5.76
N LYS A 39 -0.54 15.11 5.05
CA LYS A 39 -1.46 14.15 5.65
C LYS A 39 -0.96 12.73 5.36
N LYS A 40 -1.19 11.86 6.32
CA LYS A 40 -0.86 10.45 6.17
C LYS A 40 -2.09 9.71 5.65
N VAL A 41 -1.90 8.99 4.57
CA VAL A 41 -2.96 8.19 3.96
C VAL A 41 -2.54 6.74 4.00
N CYS A 42 -3.36 5.91 4.62
CA CYS A 42 -3.12 4.47 4.66
C CYS A 42 -3.90 3.81 3.52
N PHE A 43 -3.23 2.96 2.76
CA PHE A 43 -3.90 2.17 1.75
C PHE A 43 -3.34 0.76 1.75
N GLN A 44 -4.08 -0.18 1.17
CA GLN A 44 -3.67 -1.56 1.15
C GLN A 44 -3.87 -2.15 -0.24
N ILE A 45 -3.02 -3.11 -0.58
CA ILE A 45 -3.10 -3.84 -1.83
C ILE A 45 -3.39 -5.30 -1.51
N PHE A 46 -4.42 -5.85 -2.14
CA PHE A 46 -4.78 -7.26 -2.01
C PHE A 46 -4.24 -8.07 -3.18
N GLY A 47 -3.79 -9.29 -2.88
CA GLY A 47 -3.32 -10.22 -3.89
C GLY A 47 -1.81 -10.20 -4.05
N ALA A 48 -1.18 -11.38 -3.94
CA ALA A 48 0.27 -11.51 -4.02
C ALA A 48 0.82 -10.97 -5.34
N ASP A 49 0.13 -11.26 -6.44
CA ASP A 49 0.57 -10.80 -7.76
C ASP A 49 0.58 -9.28 -7.85
N ARG A 50 -0.44 -8.64 -7.29
CA ARG A 50 -0.52 -7.17 -7.31
C ARG A 50 0.55 -6.55 -6.42
N ILE A 51 0.84 -7.16 -5.29
CA ILE A 51 1.89 -6.69 -4.39
C ILE A 51 3.24 -6.75 -5.10
N ASP A 52 3.53 -7.85 -5.78
CA ASP A 52 4.76 -8.00 -6.54
C ASP A 52 4.87 -7.01 -7.68
N GLN A 53 3.78 -6.77 -8.41
CA GLN A 53 3.77 -5.81 -9.51
C GLN A 53 3.96 -4.38 -9.02
N ALA A 54 3.37 -4.03 -7.90
CA ALA A 54 3.50 -2.70 -7.34
C ALA A 54 4.92 -2.42 -6.88
N ALA A 55 5.58 -3.40 -6.26
CA ALA A 55 6.98 -3.31 -5.82
C ALA A 55 7.28 -2.00 -5.08
N ILE A 56 6.35 -1.55 -4.26
CA ILE A 56 6.46 -0.27 -3.57
C ILE A 56 7.46 -0.38 -2.44
N GLN A 57 8.36 0.60 -2.34
CA GLN A 57 9.39 0.63 -1.31
C GLN A 57 9.32 1.94 -0.51
N PRO A 58 9.82 1.94 0.74
CA PRO A 58 9.88 3.16 1.54
C PRO A 58 10.70 4.24 0.84
N GLY A 59 10.21 5.47 0.92
CA GLY A 59 10.87 6.61 0.30
C GLY A 59 10.49 6.83 -1.16
N GLU A 60 9.68 5.97 -1.74
CA GLU A 60 9.24 6.09 -3.12
C GLU A 60 8.07 7.08 -3.23
N GLU A 61 8.08 7.89 -4.29
CA GLU A 61 6.98 8.78 -4.57
C GLU A 61 5.95 8.09 -5.46
N LEU A 62 4.68 8.23 -5.11
CA LEU A 62 3.59 7.61 -5.83
C LEU A 62 2.44 8.58 -6.02
N THR A 63 1.68 8.33 -7.09
CA THR A 63 0.39 8.98 -7.30
C THR A 63 -0.68 7.89 -7.22
N VAL A 64 -1.65 8.11 -6.34
CA VAL A 64 -2.75 7.16 -6.13
C VAL A 64 -4.03 7.78 -6.68
N PHE A 65 -4.72 7.04 -7.51
CA PHE A 65 -5.97 7.47 -8.12
C PHE A 65 -7.18 6.97 -7.34
#